data_64d20f8ebf19a4707f33ef83891df659
#
_entry.id   64d20f8ebf19a4707f33ef83891df659
#
_cell.length_a   1.000
_cell.length_b   1.000
_cell.length_c   1.000
_cell.angle_alpha   90.00
_cell.angle_beta   90.00
_cell.angle_gamma   90.00
#
_symmetry.space_group_name_H-M   'P 1'
#
loop_
_entity.id
_entity.type
_entity.pdbx_description
1 polymer ?
#
loop_
_entity_poly.entity_id
_entity_poly.type
_entity_poly.pdbx_seq_one_letter_code
_entity_poly.pdbx_strand_id
1 'polypeptide(L)'
;GGIILFSAAHLHSSVPNTSGKTRFSIDFRVVNVDDAAARRGAPHVGEECTGTTMRDYLRGTDLSQIPAEIVALYDDGAQEDGELQYKPKDVSTPSL
;
A
#
# COMPACT_ATOMS: atom_id res chain seq x y z
N GLY A 1 19.26 -5.95 -11.29
CA GLY A 1 18.61 -6.94 -10.48
C GLY A 1 18.73 -6.72 -8.98
N GLY A 2 18.57 -5.49 -8.48
CA GLY A 2 18.54 -5.22 -7.04
C GLY A 2 17.13 -5.38 -6.45
N ILE A 3 17.06 -5.73 -5.16
CA ILE A 3 15.83 -5.78 -4.38
C ILE A 3 15.97 -4.88 -3.17
N ILE A 4 14.95 -4.05 -2.92
CA ILE A 4 14.87 -3.25 -1.71
C ILE A 4 13.63 -3.72 -0.94
N LEU A 5 13.80 -4.01 0.33
CA LEU A 5 12.72 -4.38 1.24
C LEU A 5 12.59 -3.30 2.32
N PHE A 6 11.40 -2.73 2.45
CA PHE A 6 11.16 -1.69 3.44
C PHE A 6 9.69 -1.67 3.87
N SER A 7 9.43 -1.10 5.03
CA SER A 7 8.08 -0.86 5.53
C SER A 7 7.57 0.49 5.01
N ALA A 8 6.26 0.59 4.81
CA ALA A 8 5.59 1.87 4.53
C ALA A 8 5.84 2.94 5.62
N ALA A 9 6.20 2.52 6.83
CA ALA A 9 6.58 3.42 7.92
C ALA A 9 7.98 4.01 7.79
N HIS A 10 8.83 3.44 6.94
CA HIS A 10 10.15 4.00 6.69
C HIS A 10 10.06 5.27 5.86
N LEU A 11 10.78 6.29 6.28
CA LEU A 11 10.92 7.50 5.48
C LEU A 11 11.67 7.18 4.19
N HIS A 12 11.03 7.44 3.07
CA HIS A 12 11.58 7.14 1.75
C HIS A 12 11.09 8.12 0.70
N SER A 13 11.83 8.24 -0.37
CA SER A 13 11.45 9.05 -1.52
C SER A 13 12.00 8.45 -2.81
N SER A 14 11.35 8.79 -3.93
CA SER A 14 11.88 8.50 -5.24
C SER A 14 12.97 9.50 -5.61
N VAL A 15 13.95 9.02 -6.37
CA VAL A 15 15.01 9.85 -6.94
C VAL A 15 14.82 9.91 -8.45
N PRO A 16 14.89 11.10 -9.07
CA PRO A 16 14.77 11.22 -10.52
C PRO A 16 15.81 10.37 -11.24
N ASN A 17 15.40 9.71 -12.32
CA ASN A 17 16.31 8.99 -13.19
C ASN A 17 16.92 9.96 -14.20
N THR A 18 18.18 10.30 -14.01
CA THR A 18 18.95 11.22 -14.87
C THR A 18 19.94 10.50 -15.80
N SER A 19 19.86 9.16 -15.90
CA SER A 19 20.81 8.34 -16.64
C SER A 19 20.66 8.42 -18.17
N GLY A 20 19.55 8.99 -18.68
CA GLY A 20 19.20 8.93 -20.10
C GLY A 20 18.71 7.57 -20.58
N LYS A 21 18.53 6.60 -19.66
CA LYS A 21 18.06 5.25 -19.95
C LYS A 21 16.78 4.96 -19.19
N THR A 22 15.87 4.22 -19.79
CA THR A 22 14.67 3.75 -19.11
C THR A 22 15.02 2.73 -18.02
N ARG A 23 14.46 2.94 -16.83
CA ARG A 23 14.50 1.99 -15.73
C ARG A 23 13.13 1.40 -15.52
N PHE A 24 13.06 0.09 -15.43
CA PHE A 24 11.85 -0.62 -15.03
C PHE A 24 12.00 -1.08 -13.58
N SER A 25 10.96 -0.89 -12.81
CA SER A 25 10.87 -1.43 -11.46
C SER A 25 9.50 -2.07 -11.25
N ILE A 26 9.48 -3.13 -10.46
CA ILE A 26 8.25 -3.79 -9.99
C ILE A 26 8.22 -3.57 -8.50
N ASP A 27 7.09 -3.08 -8.02
CA ASP A 27 6.88 -2.91 -6.60
C ASP A 27 5.58 -3.63 -6.21
N PHE A 28 5.63 -4.32 -5.10
CA PHE A 28 4.50 -5.05 -4.56
C PHE A 28 4.60 -5.10 -3.03
N ARG A 29 3.50 -5.41 -2.41
CA ARG A 29 3.39 -5.45 -0.96
C ARG A 29 3.04 -6.85 -0.50
N VAL A 30 3.54 -7.19 0.67
CA VAL A 30 3.20 -8.43 1.37
C VAL A 30 2.76 -8.11 2.79
N VAL A 31 1.84 -8.89 3.29
CA VAL A 31 1.36 -8.81 4.67
C VAL A 31 1.21 -10.22 5.23
N ASN A 32 1.49 -10.38 6.51
CA ASN A 32 1.18 -11.60 7.24
C ASN A 32 -0.28 -11.54 7.68
N VAL A 33 -1.07 -12.56 7.33
CA VAL A 33 -2.50 -12.58 7.63
C VAL A 33 -2.80 -12.61 9.14
N ASP A 34 -1.96 -13.27 9.93
CA ASP A 34 -2.15 -13.32 11.39
C ASP A 34 -1.87 -11.94 12.02
N ASP A 35 -0.89 -11.23 11.51
CA ASP A 35 -0.61 -9.85 11.93
C ASP A 35 -1.75 -8.91 11.51
N ALA A 36 -2.28 -9.09 10.31
CA ALA A 36 -3.44 -8.32 9.85
C ALA A 36 -4.66 -8.58 10.74
N ALA A 37 -4.96 -9.84 11.07
CA ALA A 37 -6.06 -10.20 11.96
C ALA A 37 -5.90 -9.61 13.38
N ALA A 38 -4.68 -9.51 13.87
CA ALA A 38 -4.35 -8.93 15.17
C ALA A 38 -4.17 -7.40 15.13
N ARG A 39 -4.33 -6.77 13.97
CA ARG A 39 -4.06 -5.35 13.72
C ARG A 39 -2.63 -4.94 14.13
N ARG A 40 -1.69 -5.84 13.91
CA ARG A 40 -0.26 -5.61 14.09
C ARG A 40 0.40 -5.40 12.73
N GLY A 41 1.48 -4.67 12.70
CA GLY A 41 2.27 -4.45 11.49
C GLY A 41 2.49 -2.97 11.19
N ALA A 42 2.88 -2.67 9.97
CA ALA A 42 3.11 -1.30 9.55
C ALA A 42 1.81 -0.48 9.60
N PRO A 43 1.87 0.77 10.06
CA PRO A 43 0.73 1.67 9.95
C PRO A 43 0.34 1.84 8.48
N HIS A 44 -0.91 2.19 8.24
CA HIS A 44 -1.44 2.46 6.89
C HIS A 44 -1.46 1.26 5.93
N VAL A 45 -1.52 0.04 6.46
CA VAL A 45 -1.51 -1.17 5.63
C VAL A 45 -2.78 -1.34 4.78
N GLY A 46 -3.84 -0.68 5.11
CA GLY A 46 -5.13 -0.77 4.40
C GLY A 46 -5.79 0.59 4.16
N GLU A 47 -5.02 1.67 4.05
CA GLU A 47 -5.55 3.03 3.92
C GLU A 47 -5.52 3.55 2.49
N GLU A 48 -6.48 4.41 2.17
CA GLU A 48 -6.58 5.07 0.86
C GLU A 48 -5.30 5.77 0.42
N CYS A 49 -4.55 6.34 1.35
CA CYS A 49 -3.32 7.07 1.01
C CYS A 49 -2.23 6.20 0.41
N THR A 50 -2.32 4.89 0.57
CA THR A 50 -1.36 3.94 0.01
C THR A 50 -1.79 3.38 -1.34
N GLY A 51 -3.02 3.62 -1.76
CA GLY A 51 -3.60 3.06 -2.98
C GLY A 51 -3.78 1.54 -2.94
N THR A 52 -3.65 0.93 -1.77
CA THR A 52 -3.84 -0.52 -1.59
C THR A 52 -4.75 -0.74 -0.41
N THR A 53 -5.84 -1.44 -0.62
CA THR A 53 -6.77 -1.81 0.45
C THR A 53 -6.53 -3.25 0.90
N MET A 54 -7.06 -3.63 2.05
CA MET A 54 -6.92 -4.99 2.54
C MET A 54 -7.54 -6.02 1.58
N ARG A 55 -8.53 -5.65 0.80
CA ARG A 55 -9.17 -6.50 -0.21
C ARG A 55 -8.26 -6.85 -1.39
N ASP A 56 -7.25 -6.03 -1.65
CA ASP A 56 -6.35 -6.22 -2.79
C ASP A 56 -5.30 -7.30 -2.56
N TYR A 57 -5.12 -7.73 -1.31
CA TYR A 57 -4.15 -8.77 -1.00
C TYR A 57 -4.70 -10.15 -1.32
N LEU A 58 -3.88 -10.92 -2.00
CA LEU A 58 -4.16 -12.31 -2.34
C LEU A 58 -3.14 -13.22 -1.69
N ARG A 59 -3.58 -14.42 -1.31
CA ARG A 59 -2.68 -15.44 -0.78
C ARG A 59 -1.68 -15.87 -1.84
N GLY A 60 -0.40 -15.88 -1.47
CA GLY A 60 0.68 -16.17 -2.44
C GLY A 60 0.69 -17.59 -2.98
N THR A 61 -0.01 -18.53 -2.36
CA THR A 61 0.00 -19.94 -2.78
C THR A 61 -1.12 -20.32 -3.75
N ASP A 62 -2.30 -19.71 -3.61
CA ASP A 62 -3.50 -20.09 -4.35
C ASP A 62 -4.34 -18.91 -4.85
N LEU A 63 -3.86 -17.69 -4.61
CA LEU A 63 -4.52 -16.44 -4.99
C LEU A 63 -5.91 -16.27 -4.37
N SER A 64 -6.20 -16.95 -3.29
CA SER A 64 -7.44 -16.74 -2.54
C SER A 64 -7.44 -15.39 -1.85
N GLN A 65 -8.62 -14.83 -1.67
CA GLN A 65 -8.80 -13.56 -0.98
C GLN A 65 -8.60 -13.71 0.53
N ILE A 66 -8.27 -12.59 1.18
CA ILE A 66 -8.26 -12.49 2.64
C ILE A 66 -9.69 -12.74 3.16
N PRO A 67 -9.85 -13.47 4.28
CA PRO A 67 -11.15 -13.66 4.91
C PRO A 67 -11.89 -12.34 5.15
N ALA A 68 -13.19 -12.31 4.87
CA ALA A 68 -14.00 -11.10 4.94
C ALA A 68 -13.98 -10.44 6.33
N GLU A 69 -13.92 -11.24 7.39
CA GLU A 69 -13.81 -10.75 8.77
C GLU A 69 -12.53 -9.96 9.03
N ILE A 70 -11.43 -10.30 8.36
CA ILE A 70 -10.17 -9.56 8.47
C ILE A 70 -10.25 -8.27 7.64
N VAL A 71 -10.79 -8.36 6.44
CA VAL A 71 -11.01 -7.18 5.60
C VAL A 71 -11.85 -6.14 6.34
N ALA A 72 -12.91 -6.57 7.02
CA ALA A 72 -13.79 -5.68 7.77
C ALA A 72 -13.09 -4.89 8.90
N LEU A 73 -11.97 -5.38 9.42
CA LEU A 73 -11.18 -4.65 10.42
C LEU A 73 -10.51 -3.39 9.86
N TYR A 74 -10.36 -3.31 8.55
CA TYR A 74 -9.68 -2.21 7.85
C TYR A 74 -10.62 -1.41 6.94
N ASP A 75 -11.90 -1.74 6.95
CA ASP A 75 -12.91 -1.16 6.07
C ASP A 75 -13.54 0.08 6.73
N ASP A 76 -12.79 1.15 6.82
CA ASP A 76 -13.24 2.42 7.41
C ASP A 76 -14.13 3.23 6.42
N GLY A 77 -15.08 2.58 5.76
CA GLY A 77 -15.92 3.21 4.76
C GLY A 77 -15.27 3.35 3.39
N ALA A 78 -14.32 2.47 3.10
CA ALA A 78 -13.64 2.42 1.83
C ALA A 78 -14.61 2.19 0.67
N GLN A 79 -14.39 2.92 -0.37
CA GLN A 79 -15.16 2.97 -1.60
C GLN A 79 -15.48 1.60 -2.16
N GLU A 80 -16.75 1.40 -2.48
CA GLU A 80 -17.24 0.19 -3.14
C GLU A 80 -16.69 0.01 -4.58
N ASP A 81 -16.15 1.06 -5.16
CA ASP A 81 -15.68 1.09 -6.53
C ASP A 81 -14.16 1.27 -6.58
N GLY A 82 -13.46 0.26 -7.01
CA GLY A 82 -12.01 0.20 -7.14
C GLY A 82 -11.35 1.26 -8.04
N GLU A 83 -11.85 2.45 -8.06
CA GLU A 83 -11.20 3.60 -8.64
C GLU A 83 -10.15 4.14 -7.67
N LEU A 84 -8.90 4.07 -8.08
CA LEU A 84 -7.80 4.79 -7.48
C LEU A 84 -8.10 6.29 -7.50
N GLN A 85 -8.79 6.78 -6.49
CA GLN A 85 -8.93 8.21 -6.32
C GLN A 85 -7.68 8.77 -5.66
N TYR A 86 -6.71 9.10 -6.50
CA TYR A 86 -5.66 10.02 -6.08
C TYR A 86 -6.32 11.37 -5.80
N LYS A 87 -6.52 11.68 -4.54
CA LYS A 87 -6.76 13.06 -4.12
C LYS A 87 -5.39 13.70 -3.95
N PRO A 88 -4.99 14.63 -4.84
CA PRO A 88 -3.80 15.42 -4.57
C PRO A 88 -4.02 16.06 -3.19
N LYS A 89 -3.08 15.87 -2.27
CA LYS A 89 -3.05 16.70 -1.07
C LYS A 89 -3.05 18.13 -1.56
N ASP A 90 -4.03 18.88 -1.13
CA ASP A 90 -4.02 20.31 -1.33
C ASP A 90 -2.71 20.83 -0.74
N VAL A 91 -1.77 21.14 -1.62
CA VAL A 91 -0.49 21.72 -1.22
C VAL A 91 -0.75 23.21 -0.98
N SER A 92 -1.69 23.50 -0.10
CA SER A 92 -1.81 24.83 0.46
C SER A 92 -0.49 25.09 1.19
N THR A 93 0.20 26.13 0.73
CA THR A 93 1.45 26.68 1.24
C THR A 93 1.77 26.22 2.67
N PRO A 94 2.93 25.55 2.87
CA PRO A 94 3.33 25.23 4.22
C PRO A 94 3.46 26.54 5.01
N SER A 95 2.65 26.69 6.01
CA SER A 95 2.88 27.69 7.03
C SER A 95 4.14 27.25 7.77
N LEU A 96 5.21 27.94 7.51
CA LEU A 96 6.39 27.89 8.34
C LEU A 96 6.07 28.47 9.72
#